data_1a8e4c2249be3fe923ff4ecbeda5a2fd
#
_entry.id   1a8e4c2249be3fe923ff4ecbeda5a2fd
#
_cell.length_a   1.000
_cell.length_b   1.000
_cell.length_c   1.000
_cell.angle_alpha   90.00
_cell.angle_beta   90.00
_cell.angle_gamma   90.00
#
_symmetry.space_group_name_H-M   'P 1'
#
loop_
_entity.id
_entity.type
_entity.pdbx_description
1 polymer ?
#
loop_
_entity_poly.entity_id
_entity_poly.type
_entity_poly.pdbx_seq_one_letter_code
_entity_poly.pdbx_strand_id
1 'polypeptide(L)'
;MDGIHLDYIRFPDVILARGLWDKYGLVMDREYPQYDYCYCDHCVEGFKAQSGIDIRRVEDPAQVKEWKQYRYDLITSIVNRLVERVHASDKLISAAVFPGPNSVAKRIVRQEWDRWNLDAFYPMNYNDFYLEGPRWIGEVTLEGVTALENRKPLYSGLFICPNPETKSQQADPENHGLLPEELEDAIRESMLNGAAGICLFTPGRMTEAHWEVFEKAIRKDYTASESAD
;
A
#
# COMPACT_ATOMS: atom_id res chain seq x y z
N MET A 1 2.97 24.51 -9.14
CA MET A 1 2.82 23.22 -8.43
C MET A 1 1.36 23.06 -8.04
N ASP A 2 0.71 21.99 -8.48
CA ASP A 2 -0.74 21.82 -8.37
C ASP A 2 -1.14 20.95 -7.16
N GLY A 3 -0.18 20.22 -6.62
CA GLY A 3 -0.39 19.37 -5.45
C GLY A 3 0.90 18.83 -4.85
N ILE A 4 0.73 18.05 -3.78
CA ILE A 4 1.80 17.33 -3.09
C ILE A 4 1.45 15.84 -3.07
N HIS A 5 2.44 15.00 -3.35
CA HIS A 5 2.34 13.56 -3.18
C HIS A 5 3.24 13.11 -2.04
N LEU A 6 2.65 12.43 -1.05
CA LEU A 6 3.36 11.90 0.11
C LEU A 6 3.86 10.50 -0.19
N ASP A 7 5.10 10.23 0.15
CA ASP A 7 5.69 8.90 0.12
C ASP A 7 6.37 8.59 1.46
N TYR A 8 6.62 7.32 1.77
CA TYR A 8 7.20 6.87 3.03
C TYR A 8 6.48 7.36 4.29
N ILE A 9 5.21 7.73 4.20
CA ILE A 9 4.40 8.20 5.32
C ILE A 9 3.88 7.01 6.15
N ARG A 10 4.78 6.35 6.83
CA ARG A 10 4.55 5.10 7.54
C ARG A 10 5.57 4.86 8.66
N PHE A 11 5.27 3.91 9.54
CA PHE A 11 6.29 3.30 10.39
C PHE A 11 7.21 2.37 9.58
N PRO A 12 8.40 2.00 10.13
CA PRO A 12 9.20 0.89 9.60
C PRO A 12 8.37 -0.39 9.50
N ASP A 13 8.84 -1.32 8.68
CA ASP A 13 8.14 -2.60 8.50
C ASP A 13 8.11 -3.40 9.81
N VAL A 14 6.91 -3.55 10.36
CA VAL A 14 6.63 -4.36 11.56
C VAL A 14 6.64 -5.84 11.20
N ILE A 15 6.14 -6.14 10.01
CA ILE A 15 6.22 -7.44 9.36
C ILE A 15 6.77 -7.19 7.95
N LEU A 16 7.86 -7.85 7.61
CA LEU A 16 8.43 -7.80 6.29
C LEU A 16 7.51 -8.52 5.29
N ALA A 17 7.28 -7.93 4.13
CA ALA A 17 6.53 -8.58 3.06
C ALA A 17 7.17 -9.94 2.71
N ARG A 18 6.34 -10.96 2.48
CA ARG A 18 6.77 -12.36 2.39
C ARG A 18 7.83 -12.60 1.31
N GLY A 19 7.71 -11.94 0.17
CA GLY A 19 8.68 -12.02 -0.92
C GLY A 19 10.06 -11.47 -0.57
N LEU A 20 10.23 -10.79 0.56
CA LEU A 20 11.51 -10.25 1.01
C LEU A 20 12.19 -11.13 2.08
N TRP A 21 11.54 -12.19 2.58
CA TRP A 21 12.07 -12.99 3.68
C TRP A 21 13.41 -13.64 3.34
N ASP A 22 13.53 -14.27 2.19
CA ASP A 22 14.75 -14.93 1.75
C ASP A 22 15.91 -13.95 1.57
N LYS A 23 15.62 -12.77 1.01
CA LYS A 23 16.61 -11.71 0.82
C LYS A 23 17.26 -11.26 2.12
N TYR A 24 16.49 -11.16 3.18
CA TYR A 24 16.95 -10.69 4.50
C TYR A 24 17.22 -11.80 5.49
N GLY A 25 16.97 -13.06 5.12
CA GLY A 25 17.12 -14.22 6.01
C GLY A 25 16.18 -14.14 7.24
N LEU A 26 15.01 -13.51 7.08
CA LEU A 26 14.04 -13.28 8.15
C LEU A 26 12.70 -13.93 7.81
N VAL A 27 12.21 -14.81 8.68
CA VAL A 27 10.84 -15.31 8.62
C VAL A 27 10.01 -14.52 9.62
N MET A 28 9.05 -13.74 9.15
CA MET A 28 8.21 -12.86 9.97
C MET A 28 6.73 -13.25 9.83
N ASP A 29 6.38 -14.39 10.44
CA ASP A 29 5.03 -14.97 10.41
C ASP A 29 4.03 -14.26 11.34
N ARG A 30 4.52 -13.40 12.23
CA ARG A 30 3.76 -12.61 13.20
C ARG A 30 4.41 -11.26 13.46
N GLU A 31 3.74 -10.42 14.21
CA GLU A 31 4.33 -9.17 14.72
C GLU A 31 5.34 -9.48 15.83
N TYR A 32 6.53 -8.90 15.69
CA TYR A 32 7.59 -9.03 16.68
C TYR A 32 7.88 -7.66 17.30
N PRO A 33 7.73 -7.48 18.63
CA PRO A 33 7.92 -6.17 19.29
C PRO A 33 9.27 -5.51 19.00
N GLN A 34 10.33 -6.30 18.81
CA GLN A 34 11.67 -5.77 18.50
C GLN A 34 11.75 -5.10 17.12
N TYR A 35 10.82 -5.34 16.20
CA TYR A 35 10.75 -4.68 14.88
C TYR A 35 9.68 -3.59 14.83
N ASP A 36 8.80 -3.51 15.83
CA ASP A 36 7.70 -2.55 15.89
C ASP A 36 8.12 -1.25 16.58
N TYR A 37 8.99 -0.48 15.96
CA TYR A 37 9.51 0.81 16.47
C TYR A 37 8.42 1.89 16.48
N CYS A 38 8.48 2.89 17.44
CA CYS A 38 9.50 2.99 18.47
C CYS A 38 8.89 2.88 19.89
N TYR A 39 9.77 2.56 20.85
CA TYR A 39 9.47 2.56 22.30
C TYR A 39 10.25 3.69 23.02
N CYS A 40 10.46 4.83 22.36
CA CYS A 40 11.08 6.00 22.99
C CYS A 40 10.17 6.59 24.06
N ASP A 41 10.76 7.38 24.97
CA ASP A 41 10.00 7.96 26.10
C ASP A 41 8.80 8.77 25.61
N HIS A 42 8.94 9.56 24.56
CA HIS A 42 7.84 10.34 24.00
C HIS A 42 6.64 9.46 23.60
N CYS A 43 6.87 8.34 22.90
CA CYS A 43 5.81 7.44 22.46
C CYS A 43 5.20 6.69 23.66
N VAL A 44 6.05 6.20 24.59
CA VAL A 44 5.59 5.42 25.75
C VAL A 44 4.79 6.29 26.72
N GLU A 45 5.29 7.46 27.06
CA GLU A 45 4.61 8.37 27.98
C GLU A 45 3.34 8.97 27.37
N GLY A 46 3.37 9.29 26.06
CA GLY A 46 2.18 9.72 25.33
C GLY A 46 1.07 8.67 25.34
N PHE A 47 1.42 7.43 25.04
CA PHE A 47 0.47 6.31 25.12
C PHE A 47 -0.05 6.08 26.53
N LYS A 48 0.84 6.08 27.52
CA LYS A 48 0.47 5.92 28.94
C LYS A 48 -0.47 7.01 29.44
N ALA A 49 -0.23 8.25 29.03
CA ALA A 49 -1.10 9.38 29.39
C ALA A 49 -2.51 9.22 28.80
N GLN A 50 -2.62 8.63 27.61
CA GLN A 50 -3.90 8.43 26.92
C GLN A 50 -4.65 7.18 27.40
N SER A 51 -3.94 6.07 27.62
CA SER A 51 -4.54 4.73 27.87
C SER A 51 -4.46 4.28 29.33
N GLY A 52 -3.58 4.87 30.14
CA GLY A 52 -3.23 4.38 31.45
C GLY A 52 -2.27 3.17 31.45
N ILE A 53 -1.95 2.62 30.30
CA ILE A 53 -1.12 1.41 30.15
C ILE A 53 0.35 1.79 29.96
N ASP A 54 1.23 1.23 30.78
CA ASP A 54 2.67 1.31 30.59
C ASP A 54 3.12 0.16 29.67
N ILE A 55 3.28 0.46 28.38
CA ILE A 55 3.58 -0.58 27.36
C ILE A 55 4.89 -1.32 27.59
N ARG A 56 5.87 -0.70 28.30
CA ARG A 56 7.15 -1.35 28.66
C ARG A 56 6.99 -2.45 29.71
N ARG A 57 5.85 -2.48 30.42
CA ARG A 57 5.53 -3.50 31.44
C ARG A 57 4.64 -4.61 30.92
N VAL A 58 4.24 -4.53 29.64
CA VAL A 58 3.41 -5.54 29.00
C VAL A 58 4.33 -6.63 28.44
N GLU A 59 3.99 -7.91 28.70
CA GLU A 59 4.76 -9.07 28.24
C GLU A 59 4.81 -9.15 26.72
N ASP A 60 3.68 -8.98 26.06
CA ASP A 60 3.59 -8.94 24.59
C ASP A 60 2.88 -7.69 24.09
N PRO A 61 3.63 -6.60 23.83
CA PRO A 61 3.08 -5.36 23.29
C PRO A 61 2.33 -5.52 21.96
N ALA A 62 2.67 -6.56 21.16
CA ALA A 62 2.01 -6.81 19.88
C ALA A 62 0.54 -7.25 20.04
N GLN A 63 0.11 -7.67 21.22
CA GLN A 63 -1.30 -8.02 21.50
C GLN A 63 -2.13 -6.84 22.03
N VAL A 64 -1.50 -5.71 22.36
CA VAL A 64 -2.21 -4.54 22.91
C VAL A 64 -2.85 -3.77 21.76
N LYS A 65 -4.16 -3.89 21.61
CA LYS A 65 -4.94 -3.22 20.55
C LYS A 65 -4.85 -1.70 20.64
N GLU A 66 -4.90 -1.17 21.84
CA GLU A 66 -4.81 0.26 22.12
C GLU A 66 -3.45 0.83 21.72
N TRP A 67 -2.36 0.06 21.88
CA TRP A 67 -1.03 0.43 21.41
C TRP A 67 -0.96 0.50 19.89
N LYS A 68 -1.54 -0.48 19.19
CA LYS A 68 -1.63 -0.45 17.73
C LYS A 68 -2.43 0.75 17.25
N GLN A 69 -3.60 0.99 17.85
CA GLN A 69 -4.45 2.13 17.49
C GLN A 69 -3.75 3.46 17.72
N TYR A 70 -3.07 3.61 18.86
CA TYR A 70 -2.26 4.80 19.14
C TYR A 70 -1.25 5.08 18.03
N ARG A 71 -0.60 4.05 17.49
CA ARG A 71 0.38 4.18 16.40
C ARG A 71 -0.28 4.54 15.07
N TYR A 72 -1.45 3.97 14.77
CA TYR A 72 -2.23 4.40 13.60
C TYR A 72 -2.63 5.87 13.72
N ASP A 73 -3.08 6.29 14.89
CA ASP A 73 -3.53 7.66 15.16
C ASP A 73 -2.37 8.68 15.05
N LEU A 74 -1.14 8.30 15.40
CA LEU A 74 0.04 9.15 15.21
C LEU A 74 0.25 9.50 13.74
N ILE A 75 0.27 8.51 12.85
CA ILE A 75 0.44 8.75 11.41
C ILE A 75 -0.77 9.51 10.85
N THR A 76 -1.97 9.09 11.20
CA THR A 76 -3.22 9.73 10.75
C THR A 76 -3.24 11.21 11.14
N SER A 77 -2.82 11.55 12.37
CA SER A 77 -2.73 12.94 12.83
C SER A 77 -1.74 13.76 12.00
N ILE A 78 -0.56 13.19 11.70
CA ILE A 78 0.45 13.88 10.88
C ILE A 78 -0.11 14.14 9.47
N VAL A 79 -0.68 13.12 8.84
CA VAL A 79 -1.21 13.23 7.48
C VAL A 79 -2.33 14.26 7.41
N ASN A 80 -3.32 14.17 8.31
CA ASN A 80 -4.46 15.09 8.28
C ASN A 80 -4.05 16.55 8.56
N ARG A 81 -3.03 16.80 9.39
CA ARG A 81 -2.45 18.15 9.55
C ARG A 81 -1.74 18.65 8.28
N LEU A 82 -1.07 17.74 7.53
CA LEU A 82 -0.49 18.09 6.23
C LEU A 82 -1.59 18.42 5.22
N VAL A 83 -2.67 17.64 5.18
CA VAL A 83 -3.85 17.89 4.35
C VAL A 83 -4.41 19.29 4.60
N GLU A 84 -4.69 19.63 5.86
CA GLU A 84 -5.21 20.95 6.24
C GLU A 84 -4.31 22.08 5.72
N ARG A 85 -2.99 21.92 5.88
CA ARG A 85 -2.02 22.93 5.43
C ARG A 85 -1.95 23.08 3.92
N VAL A 86 -2.03 21.96 3.18
CA VAL A 86 -2.01 21.95 1.71
C VAL A 86 -3.30 22.54 1.15
N HIS A 87 -4.44 22.13 1.71
CA HIS A 87 -5.75 22.67 1.32
C HIS A 87 -5.89 24.17 1.61
N ALA A 88 -5.26 24.66 2.69
CA ALA A 88 -5.23 26.11 2.96
C ALA A 88 -4.52 26.93 1.87
N SER A 89 -3.81 26.27 0.96
CA SER A 89 -3.14 26.87 -0.21
C SER A 89 -3.85 26.54 -1.53
N ASP A 90 -5.07 26.04 -1.50
CA ASP A 90 -5.86 25.57 -2.66
C ASP A 90 -5.09 24.55 -3.51
N LYS A 91 -4.39 23.62 -2.87
CA LYS A 91 -3.62 22.56 -3.51
C LYS A 91 -4.12 21.17 -3.14
N LEU A 92 -3.91 20.22 -4.06
CA LEU A 92 -4.27 18.83 -3.85
C LEU A 92 -3.17 18.06 -3.09
N ILE A 93 -3.58 17.02 -2.39
CA ILE A 93 -2.66 16.14 -1.67
C ILE A 93 -3.04 14.67 -1.85
N SER A 94 -2.06 13.85 -2.18
CA SER A 94 -2.21 12.40 -2.36
C SER A 94 -1.07 11.66 -1.68
N ALA A 95 -1.16 10.34 -1.60
CA ALA A 95 -0.08 9.53 -1.03
C ALA A 95 0.09 8.18 -1.72
N ALA A 96 1.34 7.73 -1.80
CA ALA A 96 1.66 6.32 -1.95
C ALA A 96 1.39 5.61 -0.62
N VAL A 97 0.59 4.56 -0.65
CA VAL A 97 0.19 3.79 0.53
C VAL A 97 0.43 2.29 0.29
N PHE A 98 0.48 1.52 1.37
CA PHE A 98 0.53 0.06 1.24
C PHE A 98 -0.82 -0.49 0.76
N PRO A 99 -0.83 -1.68 0.12
CA PRO A 99 -2.05 -2.33 -0.35
C PRO A 99 -3.05 -2.56 0.78
N GLY A 100 -4.30 -2.73 0.46
CA GLY A 100 -5.38 -3.15 1.35
C GLY A 100 -5.28 -2.60 2.78
N PRO A 101 -6.11 -1.62 3.17
CA PRO A 101 -5.93 -0.90 4.44
C PRO A 101 -5.97 -1.81 5.66
N ASN A 102 -6.80 -2.86 5.64
CA ASN A 102 -6.97 -3.77 6.77
C ASN A 102 -6.14 -5.06 6.63
N SER A 103 -6.06 -5.62 5.42
CA SER A 103 -5.35 -6.87 5.17
C SER A 103 -3.84 -6.71 5.23
N VAL A 104 -3.31 -5.57 4.78
CA VAL A 104 -1.87 -5.34 4.61
C VAL A 104 -1.39 -4.10 5.37
N ALA A 105 -1.84 -2.90 5.01
CA ALA A 105 -1.23 -1.64 5.42
C ALA A 105 -1.16 -1.42 6.94
N LYS A 106 -2.28 -1.62 7.66
CA LYS A 106 -2.32 -1.54 9.14
C LYS A 106 -1.38 -2.53 9.80
N ARG A 107 -1.34 -3.74 9.27
CA ARG A 107 -0.58 -4.84 9.85
C ARG A 107 0.91 -4.70 9.62
N ILE A 108 1.32 -4.34 8.40
CA ILE A 108 2.73 -4.35 7.99
C ILE A 108 3.45 -3.06 8.40
N VAL A 109 2.81 -1.90 8.22
CA VAL A 109 3.46 -0.58 8.37
C VAL A 109 2.66 0.43 9.19
N ARG A 110 1.64 0.00 9.90
CA ARG A 110 0.79 0.86 10.73
C ARG A 110 0.12 2.01 9.95
N GLN A 111 -0.17 1.82 8.68
CA GLN A 111 -0.94 2.77 7.88
C GLN A 111 -2.44 2.47 7.97
N GLU A 112 -3.21 3.34 8.62
CA GLU A 112 -4.67 3.36 8.61
C GLU A 112 -5.15 4.42 7.62
N TRP A 113 -4.74 4.28 6.36
CA TRP A 113 -4.90 5.30 5.35
C TRP A 113 -6.37 5.53 4.92
N ASP A 114 -7.24 4.60 5.15
CA ASP A 114 -8.69 4.74 4.98
C ASP A 114 -9.29 5.87 5.86
N ARG A 115 -8.57 6.34 6.90
CA ARG A 115 -8.94 7.49 7.73
C ARG A 115 -8.25 8.81 7.33
N TRP A 116 -7.51 8.80 6.25
CA TRP A 116 -6.79 10.01 5.82
C TRP A 116 -7.65 10.87 4.88
N ASN A 117 -7.63 12.18 5.08
CA ASN A 117 -8.44 13.13 4.32
C ASN A 117 -7.80 13.55 2.98
N LEU A 118 -6.99 12.67 2.37
CA LEU A 118 -6.35 12.91 1.08
C LEU A 118 -7.37 13.08 -0.05
N ASP A 119 -6.95 13.71 -1.14
CA ASP A 119 -7.75 13.85 -2.36
C ASP A 119 -7.69 12.61 -3.25
N ALA A 120 -6.58 11.86 -3.21
CA ALA A 120 -6.40 10.62 -3.94
C ALA A 120 -5.43 9.67 -3.24
N PHE A 121 -5.59 8.38 -3.50
CA PHE A 121 -4.77 7.29 -2.93
C PHE A 121 -4.11 6.49 -4.04
N TYR A 122 -2.84 6.13 -3.81
CA TYR A 122 -2.02 5.34 -4.73
C TYR A 122 -1.45 4.12 -4.00
N PRO A 123 -2.25 3.06 -3.74
CA PRO A 123 -1.74 1.86 -3.10
C PRO A 123 -0.72 1.17 -4.01
N MET A 124 0.42 0.83 -3.46
CA MET A 124 1.51 0.10 -4.10
C MET A 124 1.16 -1.39 -4.16
N ASN A 125 0.24 -1.76 -5.06
CA ASN A 125 -0.25 -3.13 -5.24
C ASN A 125 0.79 -4.01 -5.95
N TYR A 126 2.01 -4.01 -5.42
CA TYR A 126 3.18 -4.69 -5.96
C TYR A 126 3.16 -6.16 -5.55
N ASN A 127 2.36 -6.96 -6.25
CA ASN A 127 1.97 -8.32 -5.89
C ASN A 127 3.15 -9.27 -5.63
N ASP A 128 4.24 -9.15 -6.37
CA ASP A 128 5.42 -10.02 -6.19
C ASP A 128 6.05 -9.93 -4.80
N PHE A 129 6.01 -8.74 -4.16
CA PHE A 129 6.49 -8.60 -2.80
C PHE A 129 5.68 -9.41 -1.77
N TYR A 130 4.48 -9.80 -2.14
CA TYR A 130 3.57 -10.61 -1.32
C TYR A 130 3.49 -12.07 -1.78
N LEU A 131 4.18 -12.42 -2.88
CA LEU A 131 4.13 -13.71 -3.57
C LEU A 131 2.73 -14.04 -4.09
N GLU A 132 2.06 -13.03 -4.63
CA GLU A 132 0.68 -13.11 -5.12
C GLU A 132 0.62 -12.86 -6.62
N GLY A 133 -0.45 -13.33 -7.27
CA GLY A 133 -0.71 -13.09 -8.69
C GLY A 133 -1.56 -11.84 -8.95
N PRO A 134 -1.85 -11.51 -10.23
CA PRO A 134 -2.63 -10.33 -10.60
C PRO A 134 -4.03 -10.25 -9.96
N ARG A 135 -4.68 -11.38 -9.69
CA ARG A 135 -5.99 -11.42 -9.02
C ARG A 135 -5.96 -10.76 -7.64
N TRP A 136 -4.89 -10.96 -6.87
CA TRP A 136 -4.72 -10.31 -5.56
C TRP A 136 -4.73 -8.79 -5.67
N ILE A 137 -4.23 -8.21 -6.77
CA ILE A 137 -4.29 -6.76 -7.03
C ILE A 137 -5.74 -6.29 -7.04
N GLY A 138 -6.65 -7.06 -7.66
CA GLY A 138 -8.08 -6.78 -7.61
C GLY A 138 -8.65 -6.84 -6.20
N GLU A 139 -8.31 -7.87 -5.44
CA GLU A 139 -8.80 -8.07 -4.07
C GLU A 139 -8.41 -6.90 -3.14
N VAL A 140 -7.16 -6.46 -3.15
CA VAL A 140 -6.70 -5.32 -2.32
C VAL A 140 -7.20 -3.98 -2.86
N THR A 141 -7.46 -3.86 -4.17
CA THR A 141 -8.09 -2.69 -4.76
C THR A 141 -9.53 -2.56 -4.28
N LEU A 142 -10.32 -3.64 -4.35
CA LEU A 142 -11.71 -3.68 -3.85
C LEU A 142 -11.78 -3.34 -2.36
N GLU A 143 -10.87 -3.91 -1.57
CA GLU A 143 -10.78 -3.58 -0.14
C GLU A 143 -10.56 -2.09 0.08
N GLY A 144 -9.61 -1.49 -0.66
CA GLY A 144 -9.30 -0.07 -0.55
C GLY A 144 -10.47 0.82 -0.97
N VAL A 145 -11.07 0.56 -2.12
CA VAL A 145 -12.24 1.30 -2.64
C VAL A 145 -13.42 1.22 -1.67
N THR A 146 -13.66 0.03 -1.12
CA THR A 146 -14.72 -0.20 -0.13
C THR A 146 -14.46 0.56 1.16
N ALA A 147 -13.22 0.52 1.68
CA ALA A 147 -12.83 1.23 2.90
C ALA A 147 -12.92 2.76 2.74
N LEU A 148 -12.69 3.28 1.53
CA LEU A 148 -12.91 4.69 1.19
C LEU A 148 -14.39 5.03 0.90
N GLU A 149 -15.30 4.04 1.01
CA GLU A 149 -16.75 4.22 0.76
C GLU A 149 -17.05 4.80 -0.64
N ASN A 150 -16.21 4.51 -1.61
CA ASN A 150 -16.26 5.06 -2.99
C ASN A 150 -16.26 6.60 -3.07
N ARG A 151 -15.81 7.30 -2.03
CA ARG A 151 -15.83 8.78 -1.96
C ARG A 151 -14.57 9.43 -2.46
N LYS A 152 -13.47 8.69 -2.55
CA LYS A 152 -12.16 9.19 -2.95
C LYS A 152 -11.58 8.30 -4.04
N PRO A 153 -10.94 8.88 -5.07
CA PRO A 153 -10.32 8.10 -6.11
C PRO A 153 -9.11 7.31 -5.57
N LEU A 154 -9.05 6.05 -5.98
CA LEU A 154 -7.95 5.15 -5.76
C LEU A 154 -7.34 4.78 -7.11
N TYR A 155 -6.04 5.01 -7.28
CA TYR A 155 -5.29 4.64 -8.46
C TYR A 155 -4.38 3.45 -8.12
N SER A 156 -4.67 2.27 -8.67
CA SER A 156 -3.91 1.06 -8.37
C SER A 156 -2.48 1.17 -8.87
N GLY A 157 -1.51 1.12 -7.97
CA GLY A 157 -0.08 1.15 -8.27
C GLY A 157 0.41 -0.21 -8.74
N LEU A 158 0.98 -0.27 -9.94
CA LEU A 158 1.47 -1.48 -10.57
C LEU A 158 2.99 -1.41 -10.74
N PHE A 159 3.69 -2.45 -10.32
CA PHE A 159 5.15 -2.55 -10.41
C PHE A 159 5.57 -3.33 -11.64
N ILE A 160 6.46 -2.77 -12.45
CA ILE A 160 6.84 -3.31 -13.76
C ILE A 160 8.16 -4.06 -13.68
N CYS A 161 8.22 -5.27 -14.22
CA CYS A 161 9.45 -6.05 -14.36
C CYS A 161 10.29 -5.54 -15.55
N PRO A 162 11.51 -5.02 -15.32
CA PRO A 162 12.32 -4.43 -16.41
C PRO A 162 13.00 -5.49 -17.29
N ASN A 163 13.18 -6.70 -16.77
CA ASN A 163 13.87 -7.79 -17.42
C ASN A 163 13.02 -9.06 -17.40
N PRO A 164 11.98 -9.16 -18.26
CA PRO A 164 11.04 -10.28 -18.24
C PRO A 164 11.72 -11.65 -18.41
N GLU A 165 12.78 -11.73 -19.20
CA GLU A 165 13.51 -12.97 -19.48
C GLU A 165 14.26 -13.52 -18.25
N THR A 166 14.56 -12.67 -17.28
CA THR A 166 15.30 -13.01 -16.07
C THR A 166 14.51 -12.84 -14.79
N LYS A 167 13.17 -12.70 -14.90
CA LYS A 167 12.31 -12.57 -13.72
C LYS A 167 12.58 -13.69 -12.75
N SER A 168 13.03 -13.32 -11.56
CA SER A 168 13.29 -14.25 -10.45
C SER A 168 12.05 -14.32 -9.54
N GLN A 169 11.78 -15.50 -9.01
CA GLN A 169 10.78 -15.67 -7.94
C GLN A 169 11.30 -15.17 -6.57
N GLN A 170 12.59 -14.89 -6.47
CA GLN A 170 13.17 -14.28 -5.28
C GLN A 170 12.97 -12.77 -5.35
N ALA A 171 12.68 -12.16 -4.20
CA ALA A 171 12.42 -10.72 -4.07
C ALA A 171 13.65 -9.86 -4.39
N ASP A 172 14.08 -9.88 -5.64
CA ASP A 172 15.06 -8.93 -6.14
C ASP A 172 14.34 -7.75 -6.77
N PRO A 173 14.38 -6.54 -6.17
CA PRO A 173 13.73 -5.35 -6.71
C PRO A 173 14.14 -5.02 -8.14
N GLU A 174 15.29 -5.49 -8.59
CA GLU A 174 15.75 -5.26 -9.96
C GLU A 174 14.98 -6.12 -10.97
N ASN A 175 14.52 -7.32 -10.58
CA ASN A 175 13.85 -8.28 -11.43
C ASN A 175 12.42 -8.63 -11.00
N HIS A 176 11.84 -7.84 -10.10
CA HIS A 176 10.44 -7.96 -9.68
C HIS A 176 9.51 -7.13 -10.56
N GLY A 177 8.25 -7.45 -10.48
CA GLY A 177 7.17 -6.72 -11.10
C GLY A 177 6.40 -7.55 -12.13
N LEU A 178 5.41 -6.92 -12.72
CA LEU A 178 4.55 -7.54 -13.71
C LEU A 178 5.29 -7.76 -15.04
N LEU A 179 5.16 -8.94 -15.58
CA LEU A 179 5.52 -9.27 -16.96
C LEU A 179 4.51 -8.65 -17.94
N PRO A 180 4.84 -8.50 -19.24
CA PRO A 180 3.88 -7.99 -20.22
C PRO A 180 2.53 -8.73 -20.20
N GLU A 181 2.54 -10.06 -20.15
CA GLU A 181 1.34 -10.89 -20.08
C GLU A 181 0.55 -10.76 -18.78
N GLU A 182 1.20 -10.42 -17.68
CA GLU A 182 0.56 -10.18 -16.38
C GLU A 182 -0.03 -8.77 -16.26
N LEU A 183 0.50 -7.81 -17.03
CA LEU A 183 0.11 -6.41 -16.95
C LEU A 183 -1.35 -6.18 -17.37
N GLU A 184 -1.82 -6.85 -18.42
CA GLU A 184 -3.21 -6.75 -18.87
C GLU A 184 -4.17 -7.25 -17.78
N ASP A 185 -3.86 -8.40 -17.18
CA ASP A 185 -4.66 -8.95 -16.09
C ASP A 185 -4.67 -8.03 -14.87
N ALA A 186 -3.52 -7.47 -14.49
CA ALA A 186 -3.41 -6.54 -13.38
C ALA A 186 -4.22 -5.25 -13.60
N ILE A 187 -4.23 -4.71 -14.82
CA ILE A 187 -5.06 -3.56 -15.19
C ILE A 187 -6.54 -3.94 -15.10
N ARG A 188 -6.93 -5.06 -15.71
CA ARG A 188 -8.32 -5.55 -15.68
C ARG A 188 -8.80 -5.75 -14.25
N GLU A 189 -8.04 -6.46 -13.42
CA GLU A 189 -8.39 -6.70 -12.02
C GLU A 189 -8.54 -5.38 -11.24
N SER A 190 -7.64 -4.42 -11.45
CA SER A 190 -7.74 -3.11 -10.81
C SER A 190 -9.03 -2.37 -11.20
N MET A 191 -9.31 -2.31 -12.51
CA MET A 191 -10.44 -1.53 -13.04
C MET A 191 -11.79 -2.16 -12.69
N LEU A 192 -11.93 -3.49 -12.82
CA LEU A 192 -13.16 -4.22 -12.45
C LEU A 192 -13.46 -4.13 -10.96
N ASN A 193 -12.46 -3.91 -10.12
CA ASN A 193 -12.61 -3.76 -8.67
C ASN A 193 -12.66 -2.29 -8.21
N GLY A 194 -12.97 -1.36 -9.13
CA GLY A 194 -13.36 0.01 -8.81
C GLY A 194 -12.22 1.00 -8.70
N ALA A 195 -11.01 0.68 -9.17
CA ALA A 195 -9.97 1.70 -9.29
C ALA A 195 -10.41 2.82 -10.23
N ALA A 196 -10.10 4.08 -9.86
CA ALA A 196 -10.31 5.24 -10.71
C ALA A 196 -9.32 5.30 -11.89
N GLY A 197 -8.29 4.48 -11.84
CA GLY A 197 -7.23 4.35 -12.84
C GLY A 197 -6.04 3.58 -12.27
N ILE A 198 -4.95 3.59 -13.01
CA ILE A 198 -3.70 2.91 -12.61
C ILE A 198 -2.53 3.88 -12.55
N CYS A 199 -1.52 3.53 -11.76
CA CYS A 199 -0.25 4.23 -11.66
C CYS A 199 0.89 3.24 -11.88
N LEU A 200 1.71 3.42 -12.91
CA LEU A 200 2.82 2.54 -13.22
C LEU A 200 4.10 2.95 -12.49
N PHE A 201 4.72 2.02 -11.80
CA PHE A 201 6.03 2.25 -11.16
C PHE A 201 7.09 1.33 -11.81
N THR A 202 7.90 1.81 -12.80
CA THR A 202 7.80 3.13 -13.41
C THR A 202 7.75 2.96 -14.94
N PRO A 203 7.28 3.93 -15.70
CA PRO A 203 7.31 3.84 -17.17
C PRO A 203 8.71 3.55 -17.74
N GLY A 204 9.77 4.03 -17.09
CA GLY A 204 11.16 3.74 -17.51
C GLY A 204 11.59 2.28 -17.37
N ARG A 205 10.78 1.44 -16.72
CA ARG A 205 11.00 -0.02 -16.61
C ARG A 205 10.25 -0.81 -17.68
N MET A 206 9.36 -0.17 -18.45
CA MET A 206 8.55 -0.83 -19.46
C MET A 206 9.38 -1.17 -20.70
N THR A 207 9.30 -2.42 -21.11
CA THR A 207 9.78 -2.89 -22.43
C THR A 207 8.77 -2.54 -23.52
N GLU A 208 9.15 -2.70 -24.77
CA GLU A 208 8.25 -2.51 -25.92
C GLU A 208 6.99 -3.38 -25.81
N ALA A 209 7.15 -4.64 -25.40
CA ALA A 209 6.04 -5.54 -25.17
C ALA A 209 5.08 -5.05 -24.06
N HIS A 210 5.58 -4.45 -22.99
CA HIS A 210 4.72 -3.82 -21.99
C HIS A 210 3.92 -2.64 -22.57
N TRP A 211 4.55 -1.80 -23.39
CA TRP A 211 3.86 -0.68 -24.02
C TRP A 211 2.75 -1.14 -24.96
N GLU A 212 2.99 -2.17 -25.76
CA GLU A 212 1.96 -2.74 -26.65
C GLU A 212 0.74 -3.26 -25.87
N VAL A 213 0.98 -3.98 -24.76
CA VAL A 213 -0.08 -4.50 -23.90
C VAL A 213 -0.82 -3.35 -23.22
N PHE A 214 -0.09 -2.39 -22.67
CA PHE A 214 -0.66 -1.24 -21.99
C PHE A 214 -1.58 -0.42 -22.89
N GLU A 215 -1.14 -0.11 -24.13
CA GLU A 215 -1.95 0.63 -25.10
C GLU A 215 -3.26 -0.07 -25.45
N LYS A 216 -3.24 -1.41 -25.53
CA LYS A 216 -4.45 -2.20 -25.77
C LYS A 216 -5.38 -2.18 -24.54
N ALA A 217 -4.80 -2.37 -23.36
CA ALA A 217 -5.55 -2.45 -22.11
C ALA A 217 -6.29 -1.15 -21.80
N ILE A 218 -5.63 0.03 -21.91
CA ILE A 218 -6.26 1.33 -21.55
C ILE A 218 -7.38 1.76 -22.50
N ARG A 219 -7.53 1.09 -23.65
CA ARG A 219 -8.63 1.36 -24.62
C ARG A 219 -9.86 0.50 -24.35
N LYS A 220 -9.79 -0.47 -23.44
CA LYS A 220 -10.92 -1.33 -23.09
C LYS A 220 -11.88 -0.61 -22.16
N ASP A 221 -13.16 -0.88 -22.36
CA ASP A 221 -14.19 -0.44 -21.42
C ASP A 221 -14.39 -1.54 -20.35
N TYR A 222 -13.95 -1.25 -19.14
CA TYR A 222 -14.06 -2.13 -17.98
C TYR A 222 -15.34 -1.90 -17.17
N THR A 223 -16.20 -0.96 -17.59
CA THR A 223 -17.48 -0.69 -16.92
C THR A 223 -18.62 -1.57 -17.43
N ALA A 224 -18.47 -2.12 -18.65
CA ALA A 224 -19.43 -3.08 -19.18
C ALA A 224 -19.24 -4.42 -18.47
N SER A 225 -20.22 -4.82 -17.66
CA SER A 225 -20.29 -6.18 -17.13
C SER A 225 -20.16 -7.17 -18.30
N GLU A 226 -19.09 -7.97 -18.33
CA GLU A 226 -19.13 -9.19 -19.10
C GLU A 226 -20.29 -10.01 -18.52
N SER A 227 -21.45 -9.94 -19.17
CA SER A 227 -22.53 -10.87 -18.94
C SER A 227 -21.96 -12.25 -19.28
N ALA A 228 -21.79 -13.05 -18.25
CA ALA A 228 -21.37 -14.43 -18.35
C ALA A 228 -22.20 -15.16 -19.42
N ASP A 229 -21.55 -15.61 -20.46
CA ASP A 229 -22.00 -16.71 -21.30
C ASP A 229 -21.48 -18.04 -20.74
#